data_779b78cc8a1ceddcab2cd4da990c4b05
#
_entry.id   779b78cc8a1ceddcab2cd4da990c4b05
#
_cell.length_a   1.000
_cell.length_b   1.000
_cell.length_c   1.000
_cell.angle_alpha   90.00
_cell.angle_beta   90.00
_cell.angle_gamma   90.00
#
_symmetry.space_group_name_H-M   'P 1'
#
loop_
_entity.id
_entity.type
_entity.pdbx_description
1 polymer ?
#
loop_
_entity_poly.entity_id
_entity_poly.type
_entity_poly.pdbx_seq_one_letter_code
_entity_poly.pdbx_strand_id
1 'polypeptide(L)'
;MAREINFDEYNNEVLTSDKLVLIDFFATWCGPCKMLAPGIEQVSGENTDVMVVKVDVDKNPELAVLYKVASIPTLVFLKEGKLVKEHVGFASKTEIQNMINKLK
;
A
#
# COMPACT_ATOMS: atom_id res chain seq x y z
N MET A 1 -4.03 8.50 -8.93
CA MET A 1 -4.62 7.16 -8.77
C MET A 1 -3.60 6.18 -8.21
N ALA A 2 -4.07 5.21 -7.44
CA ALA A 2 -3.21 4.15 -6.95
C ALA A 2 -2.88 3.20 -8.09
N ARG A 3 -1.61 3.07 -8.42
CA ARG A 3 -1.15 2.26 -9.54
C ARG A 3 -0.76 0.87 -9.04
N GLU A 4 -1.18 -0.16 -9.77
CA GLU A 4 -0.72 -1.53 -9.49
C GLU A 4 0.71 -1.68 -10.01
N ILE A 5 1.61 -2.21 -9.17
CA ILE A 5 3.02 -2.38 -9.51
C ILE A 5 3.45 -3.84 -9.37
N ASN A 6 4.55 -4.16 -10.05
CA ASN A 6 5.21 -5.45 -9.96
C ASN A 6 6.52 -5.34 -9.17
N PHE A 7 7.26 -6.45 -9.09
CA PHE A 7 8.51 -6.50 -8.33
C PHE A 7 9.57 -5.55 -8.88
N ASP A 8 9.69 -5.43 -10.21
CA ASP A 8 10.67 -4.53 -10.82
C ASP A 8 10.36 -3.08 -10.50
N GLU A 9 9.10 -2.69 -10.60
CA GLU A 9 8.66 -1.33 -10.27
C GLU A 9 8.85 -1.05 -8.78
N TYR A 10 8.63 -2.04 -7.92
CA TYR A 10 8.92 -1.91 -6.50
C TYR A 10 10.40 -1.57 -6.28
N ASN A 11 11.31 -2.32 -6.90
CA ASN A 11 12.74 -2.08 -6.74
C ASN A 11 13.17 -0.73 -7.31
N ASN A 12 12.64 -0.37 -8.48
CA ASN A 12 13.10 0.81 -9.20
C ASN A 12 12.44 2.11 -8.76
N GLU A 13 11.22 2.04 -8.23
CA GLU A 13 10.45 3.25 -7.95
C GLU A 13 10.07 3.40 -6.48
N VAL A 14 9.71 2.31 -5.80
CA VAL A 14 9.27 2.38 -4.41
C VAL A 14 10.45 2.52 -3.47
N LEU A 15 11.45 1.66 -3.59
CA LEU A 15 12.61 1.66 -2.70
C LEU A 15 13.46 2.93 -2.85
N THR A 16 13.41 3.58 -4.00
CA THR A 16 14.20 4.78 -4.28
C THR A 16 13.43 6.07 -4.03
N SER A 17 12.16 5.98 -3.66
CA SER A 17 11.32 7.16 -3.45
C SER A 17 11.69 7.86 -2.14
N ASP A 18 11.73 9.20 -2.18
CA ASP A 18 11.90 10.03 -1.00
C ASP A 18 10.56 10.43 -0.37
N LYS A 19 9.45 10.04 -1.00
CA LYS A 19 8.11 10.27 -0.47
C LYS A 19 7.74 9.18 0.53
N LEU A 20 6.75 9.47 1.39
CA LEU A 20 6.06 8.42 2.12
C LEU A 20 5.37 7.53 1.10
N VAL A 21 5.56 6.21 1.21
CA VAL A 21 4.94 5.24 0.31
C VAL A 21 3.91 4.41 1.07
N LEU A 22 2.73 4.26 0.48
CA LEU A 22 1.68 3.36 0.97
C LEU A 22 1.50 2.25 -0.05
N ILE A 23 1.71 1.01 0.39
CA ILE A 23 1.48 -0.19 -0.44
C ILE A 23 0.24 -0.91 0.06
N ASP A 24 -0.72 -1.12 -0.84
CA ASP A 24 -1.93 -1.91 -0.59
C ASP A 24 -1.71 -3.32 -1.16
N PHE A 25 -1.44 -4.29 -0.30
CA PHE A 25 -1.35 -5.71 -0.69
C PHE A 25 -2.76 -6.28 -0.77
N PHE A 26 -3.15 -6.75 -1.94
CA PHE A 26 -4.50 -7.21 -2.22
C PHE A 26 -4.52 -8.46 -3.09
N ALA A 27 -5.69 -9.05 -3.25
CA ALA A 27 -5.97 -10.06 -4.26
C ALA A 27 -7.32 -9.74 -4.93
N THR A 28 -7.48 -10.17 -6.17
CA THR A 28 -8.69 -9.86 -6.94
C THR A 28 -9.94 -10.53 -6.40
N TRP A 29 -9.77 -11.66 -5.69
CA TRP A 29 -10.88 -12.44 -5.11
C TRP A 29 -11.24 -12.01 -3.69
N CYS A 30 -10.54 -11.07 -3.13
CA CYS A 30 -10.65 -10.69 -1.72
C CYS A 30 -11.75 -9.62 -1.53
N GLY A 31 -12.83 -9.98 -0.83
CA GLY A 31 -13.95 -9.08 -0.55
C GLY A 31 -13.54 -7.82 0.22
N PRO A 32 -12.85 -7.95 1.37
CA PRO A 32 -12.39 -6.78 2.13
C PRO A 32 -11.45 -5.88 1.34
N CYS A 33 -10.64 -6.44 0.43
CA CYS A 33 -9.78 -5.65 -0.45
C CYS A 33 -10.61 -4.77 -1.39
N LYS A 34 -11.70 -5.30 -1.90
CA LYS A 34 -12.62 -4.54 -2.78
C LYS A 34 -13.31 -3.41 -2.02
N MET A 35 -13.63 -3.63 -0.74
CA MET A 35 -14.22 -2.60 0.11
C MET A 35 -13.21 -1.49 0.41
N LEU A 36 -11.94 -1.82 0.52
CA LEU A 36 -10.86 -0.87 0.80
C LEU A 36 -10.53 0.00 -0.41
N ALA A 37 -10.67 -0.54 -1.62
CA ALA A 37 -10.19 0.09 -2.85
C ALA A 37 -10.67 1.53 -3.06
N PRO A 38 -11.96 1.88 -2.86
CA PRO A 38 -12.38 3.27 -3.06
C PRO A 38 -11.67 4.25 -2.13
N GLY A 39 -11.45 3.88 -0.87
CA GLY A 39 -10.72 4.72 0.08
C GLY A 39 -9.29 4.92 -0.32
N ILE A 40 -8.62 3.88 -0.80
CA ILE A 40 -7.25 3.94 -1.31
C ILE A 40 -7.17 4.91 -2.49
N GLU A 41 -8.12 4.84 -3.44
CA GLU A 41 -8.12 5.73 -4.60
C GLU A 41 -8.33 7.18 -4.18
N GLN A 42 -9.24 7.44 -3.24
CA GLN A 42 -9.47 8.79 -2.75
C GLN A 42 -8.25 9.37 -2.04
N VAL A 43 -7.62 8.58 -1.18
CA VAL A 43 -6.40 8.98 -0.48
C VAL A 43 -5.28 9.28 -1.48
N SER A 44 -5.14 8.44 -2.50
CA SER A 44 -4.15 8.64 -3.56
C SER A 44 -4.36 9.98 -4.27
N GLY A 45 -5.60 10.30 -4.62
CA GLY A 45 -5.93 11.54 -5.32
C GLY A 45 -5.76 12.79 -4.45
N GLU A 46 -5.94 12.66 -3.13
CA GLU A 46 -5.90 13.79 -2.20
C GLU A 46 -4.53 14.01 -1.57
N ASN A 47 -3.58 13.11 -1.76
CA ASN A 47 -2.25 13.19 -1.15
C ASN A 47 -1.17 13.05 -2.22
N THR A 48 -0.95 14.12 -2.97
CA THR A 48 0.03 14.10 -4.08
C THR A 48 1.48 13.96 -3.61
N ASP A 49 1.72 14.21 -2.32
CA ASP A 49 3.04 14.07 -1.69
C ASP A 49 3.28 12.65 -1.13
N VAL A 50 2.31 11.74 -1.31
CA VAL A 50 2.42 10.34 -0.91
C VAL A 50 2.34 9.47 -2.16
N MET A 51 3.25 8.50 -2.27
CA MET A 51 3.18 7.52 -3.34
C MET A 51 2.28 6.38 -2.89
N VAL A 52 1.12 6.21 -3.55
CA VAL A 52 0.18 5.14 -3.22
C VAL A 52 0.20 4.12 -4.36
N VAL A 53 0.57 2.88 -4.02
CA VAL A 53 0.67 1.79 -5.00
C VAL A 53 -0.04 0.55 -4.47
N LYS A 54 -0.36 -0.37 -5.38
CA LYS A 54 -1.05 -1.63 -5.07
C LYS A 54 -0.20 -2.79 -5.56
N VAL A 55 -0.17 -3.86 -4.76
CA VAL A 55 0.53 -5.09 -5.12
C VAL A 55 -0.43 -6.27 -5.02
N ASP A 56 -0.62 -6.96 -6.14
CA ASP A 56 -1.41 -8.19 -6.20
C ASP A 56 -0.54 -9.32 -5.66
N VAL A 57 -0.94 -9.92 -4.53
CA VAL A 57 -0.13 -10.97 -3.87
C VAL A 57 -0.06 -12.26 -4.69
N ASP A 58 -1.03 -12.52 -5.54
CA ASP A 58 -1.02 -13.71 -6.40
C ASP A 58 -0.04 -13.54 -7.56
N LYS A 59 0.09 -12.33 -8.07
CA LYS A 59 1.04 -12.02 -9.15
C LYS A 59 2.46 -11.77 -8.64
N ASN A 60 2.59 -11.34 -7.39
CA ASN A 60 3.88 -10.96 -6.81
C ASN A 60 4.08 -11.63 -5.44
N PRO A 61 4.10 -12.97 -5.39
CA PRO A 61 4.22 -13.67 -4.11
C PRO A 61 5.52 -13.36 -3.37
N GLU A 62 6.59 -13.04 -4.09
CA GLU A 62 7.87 -12.68 -3.47
C GLU A 62 7.77 -11.40 -2.64
N LEU A 63 6.97 -10.42 -3.05
CA LEU A 63 6.76 -9.20 -2.28
C LEU A 63 5.94 -9.48 -1.03
N ALA A 64 4.93 -10.34 -1.13
CA ALA A 64 4.13 -10.73 0.02
C ALA A 64 4.99 -11.43 1.07
N VAL A 65 5.91 -12.29 0.63
CA VAL A 65 6.85 -12.98 1.53
C VAL A 65 7.81 -11.98 2.17
N LEU A 66 8.34 -11.05 1.38
CA LEU A 66 9.29 -10.04 1.86
C LEU A 66 8.71 -9.23 3.03
N TYR A 67 7.43 -8.85 2.95
CA TYR A 67 6.77 -8.08 4.00
C TYR A 67 5.97 -8.95 4.97
N LYS A 68 6.10 -10.28 4.87
CA LYS A 68 5.44 -11.24 5.77
C LYS A 68 3.93 -11.05 5.80
N VAL A 69 3.34 -10.79 4.64
CA VAL A 69 1.91 -10.59 4.51
C VAL A 69 1.20 -11.94 4.68
N ALA A 70 0.48 -12.09 5.81
CA ALA A 70 -0.25 -13.31 6.14
C ALA A 70 -1.74 -13.20 5.80
N SER A 71 -2.28 -12.00 5.87
CA SER A 71 -3.70 -11.72 5.61
C SER A 71 -3.82 -10.52 4.68
N ILE A 72 -4.88 -10.48 3.90
CA ILE A 72 -5.14 -9.35 3.01
C ILE A 72 -6.53 -8.77 3.29
N PRO A 73 -6.70 -7.45 3.10
CA PRO A 73 -5.67 -6.50 2.70
C PRO A 73 -4.66 -6.24 3.82
N THR A 74 -3.44 -5.91 3.44
CA THR A 74 -2.43 -5.39 4.38
C THR A 74 -1.87 -4.12 3.78
N LEU A 75 -1.87 -3.05 4.58
CA LEU A 75 -1.28 -1.77 4.21
C LEU A 75 0.11 -1.68 4.82
N VAL A 76 1.09 -1.35 3.99
CA VAL A 76 2.47 -1.19 4.42
C VAL A 76 2.91 0.23 4.09
N PHE A 77 3.49 0.92 5.07
CA PHE A 77 4.00 2.27 4.89
C PHE A 77 5.52 2.23 4.92
N LEU A 78 6.14 2.81 3.92
CA LEU A 78 7.59 2.91 3.82
C LEU A 78 8.02 4.37 3.79
N LYS A 79 9.18 4.64 4.40
CA LYS A 79 9.82 5.94 4.35
C LYS A 79 11.29 5.72 4.06
N GLU A 80 11.76 6.26 2.94
CA GLU A 80 13.14 6.05 2.48
C GLU A 80 13.51 4.57 2.41
N GLY A 81 12.60 3.75 1.88
CA GLY A 81 12.79 2.32 1.71
C GLY A 81 12.64 1.49 2.97
N LYS A 82 12.29 2.10 4.10
CA LYS A 82 12.17 1.39 5.39
C LYS A 82 10.73 1.29 5.83
N LEU A 83 10.36 0.11 6.35
CA LEU A 83 9.02 -0.11 6.92
C LEU A 83 8.84 0.74 8.18
N VAL A 84 7.81 1.61 8.17
CA VAL A 84 7.50 2.46 9.31
C VAL A 84 6.16 2.14 9.96
N LYS A 85 5.25 1.47 9.23
CA LYS A 85 3.96 1.06 9.79
C LYS A 85 3.34 -0.04 8.95
N GLU A 86 2.58 -0.92 9.60
CA GLU A 86 1.79 -1.95 8.97
C GLU A 86 0.38 -1.93 9.57
N HIS A 87 -0.62 -2.11 8.73
CA HIS A 87 -2.01 -2.23 9.15
C HIS A 87 -2.64 -3.41 8.43
N VAL A 88 -3.15 -4.38 9.17
CA VAL A 88 -3.79 -5.57 8.62
C VAL A 88 -5.30 -5.41 8.65
N GLY A 89 -5.94 -5.70 7.53
CA GLY A 89 -7.40 -5.64 7.40
C GLY A 89 -7.90 -4.32 6.84
N PHE A 90 -9.21 -4.20 6.79
CA PHE A 90 -9.88 -3.01 6.29
C PHE A 90 -9.55 -1.78 7.16
N ALA A 91 -9.45 -0.64 6.50
CA ALA A 91 -9.38 0.66 7.16
C ALA A 91 -10.22 1.65 6.35
N SER A 92 -10.90 2.55 7.04
CA SER A 92 -11.67 3.60 6.38
C SER A 92 -10.74 4.64 5.77
N LYS A 93 -11.25 5.43 4.84
CA LYS A 93 -10.50 6.55 4.27
C LYS A 93 -9.94 7.46 5.38
N THR A 94 -10.76 7.77 6.38
CA THR A 94 -10.33 8.62 7.50
C THR A 94 -9.20 7.99 8.30
N GLU A 95 -9.29 6.70 8.56
CA GLU A 95 -8.24 5.98 9.29
C GLU A 95 -6.93 5.98 8.50
N ILE A 96 -7.01 5.74 7.19
CA ILE A 96 -5.82 5.76 6.32
C ILE A 96 -5.20 7.14 6.32
N GLN A 97 -6.02 8.18 6.17
CA GLN A 97 -5.53 9.56 6.17
C GLN A 97 -4.86 9.92 7.51
N ASN A 98 -5.44 9.45 8.62
CA ASN A 98 -4.84 9.68 9.94
C ASN A 98 -3.48 9.01 10.07
N MET A 99 -3.33 7.79 9.54
CA MET A 99 -2.03 7.11 9.52
C MET A 99 -1.01 7.89 8.70
N ILE A 100 -1.41 8.37 7.52
CA ILE A 100 -0.54 9.20 6.67
C ILE A 100 -0.09 10.44 7.43
N ASN A 101 -1.02 11.13 8.07
CA ASN A 101 -0.72 12.39 8.78
C ASN A 101 0.29 12.18 9.90
N LYS A 102 0.24 11.04 10.58
CA LYS A 102 1.17 10.73 11.66
C LYS A 102 2.57 10.37 11.16
N LEU A 103 2.67 9.91 9.91
CA LEU A 103 3.93 9.42 9.35
C LEU A 103 4.66 10.46 8.50
N LYS A 104 3.98 11.51 8.11
CA LYS A 104 4.61 12.59 7.33
C LYS A 104 5.68 13.32 8.11
#